data_5eebd57650fdb0c8e2ebbbc6244c3762
#
_entry.id   5eebd57650fdb0c8e2ebbbc6244c3762
#
_cell.length_a   1.000
_cell.length_b   1.000
_cell.length_c   1.000
_cell.angle_alpha   90.00
_cell.angle_beta   90.00
_cell.angle_gamma   90.00
#
_symmetry.space_group_name_H-M   'P 1'
#
loop_
_entity.id
_entity.type
_entity.pdbx_description
1 polymer ?
#
loop_
_entity_poly.entity_id
_entity_poly.type
_entity_poly.pdbx_seq_one_letter_code
_entity_poly.pdbx_strand_id
1 'polypeptide(L)'
;RIDSYGVGEKLITSATDPVFGGVYKLVAVKKEDGTYEPKMKCSDSVSKAIIPGKLMAWRVFDKEGKGQCDIISLDNEEFKDGDIANLINLDPDAFDPVVKVECTHVERILVPHIINGELVIDLPDIRAKKDYIKEQLENRVWESELRPQMPHKHYVDLTPAVADCREEMYRKLHGGRIK
;
A
#
# COMPACT_ATOMS: atom_id res chain seq x y z
N ARG A 1 -45.01 -25.65 3.25
CA ARG A 1 -45.24 -24.20 3.21
C ARG A 1 -44.04 -23.48 3.88
N ILE A 2 -43.46 -22.48 3.20
CA ILE A 2 -42.38 -21.66 3.74
C ILE A 2 -43.02 -20.31 4.06
N ASP A 3 -42.90 -19.87 5.30
CA ASP A 3 -43.57 -18.67 5.80
C ASP A 3 -42.66 -17.45 5.85
N SER A 4 -41.31 -17.61 5.76
CA SER A 4 -40.34 -16.54 5.70
C SER A 4 -39.03 -16.98 5.06
N TYR A 5 -38.27 -16.00 4.54
CA TYR A 5 -36.95 -16.21 3.97
C TYR A 5 -35.96 -15.23 4.62
N GLY A 6 -34.78 -15.74 5.00
CA GLY A 6 -33.64 -14.90 5.30
C GLY A 6 -32.96 -14.50 3.99
N VAL A 7 -33.03 -13.22 3.64
CA VAL A 7 -32.37 -12.69 2.46
C VAL A 7 -30.93 -12.37 2.81
N GLY A 8 -30.00 -13.11 2.18
CA GLY A 8 -28.59 -12.85 2.38
C GLY A 8 -28.06 -11.73 1.46
N GLU A 9 -26.89 -11.25 1.80
CA GLU A 9 -26.15 -10.19 1.11
C GLU A 9 -26.07 -10.41 -0.41
N LYS A 10 -25.88 -11.65 -0.88
CA LYS A 10 -25.74 -12.00 -2.30
C LYS A 10 -26.94 -11.64 -3.19
N LEU A 11 -28.09 -11.34 -2.62
CA LEU A 11 -29.28 -10.94 -3.40
C LEU A 11 -29.30 -9.45 -3.77
N ILE A 12 -28.58 -8.64 -3.02
CA ILE A 12 -28.65 -7.16 -3.12
C ILE A 12 -27.30 -6.50 -3.36
N THR A 13 -26.21 -7.28 -3.36
CA THR A 13 -24.85 -6.76 -3.52
C THR A 13 -24.21 -7.25 -4.81
N SER A 14 -23.09 -6.64 -5.18
CA SER A 14 -22.30 -7.05 -6.35
C SER A 14 -21.90 -8.54 -6.28
N ALA A 15 -21.92 -9.21 -7.41
CA ALA A 15 -21.50 -10.61 -7.51
C ALA A 15 -19.98 -10.78 -7.37
N THR A 16 -19.18 -9.70 -7.53
CA THR A 16 -17.72 -9.74 -7.41
C THR A 16 -17.26 -9.42 -6.01
N ASP A 17 -17.08 -8.13 -5.68
CA ASP A 17 -16.61 -7.66 -4.37
C ASP A 17 -17.71 -6.82 -3.68
N PRO A 18 -18.67 -7.47 -2.99
CA PRO A 18 -19.82 -6.78 -2.42
C PRO A 18 -19.48 -5.91 -1.21
N VAL A 19 -18.33 -6.14 -0.58
CA VAL A 19 -17.93 -5.45 0.65
C VAL A 19 -16.46 -5.06 0.59
N PHE A 20 -16.16 -3.81 0.93
CA PHE A 20 -14.79 -3.37 1.17
C PHE A 20 -14.38 -3.75 2.60
N GLY A 21 -13.57 -4.81 2.72
CA GLY A 21 -13.04 -5.27 4.00
C GLY A 21 -11.96 -4.34 4.54
N GLY A 22 -12.26 -3.60 5.60
CA GLY A 22 -11.27 -2.80 6.32
C GLY A 22 -10.49 -3.65 7.31
N VAL A 23 -9.15 -3.52 7.32
CA VAL A 23 -8.28 -4.18 8.29
C VAL A 23 -7.35 -3.14 8.93
N TYR A 24 -7.23 -3.20 10.26
CA TYR A 24 -6.35 -2.36 11.05
C TYR A 24 -5.24 -3.18 11.70
N LYS A 25 -3.99 -2.73 11.57
CA LYS A 25 -2.82 -3.35 12.19
C LYS A 25 -1.93 -2.30 12.82
N LEU A 26 -1.49 -2.56 14.07
CA LEU A 26 -0.47 -1.75 14.74
C LEU A 26 0.90 -2.09 14.14
N VAL A 27 1.59 -1.10 13.58
CA VAL A 27 2.89 -1.26 12.92
C VAL A 27 4.02 -0.48 13.59
N ALA A 28 3.70 0.54 14.38
CA ALA A 28 4.69 1.30 15.16
C ALA A 28 4.05 1.99 16.36
N VAL A 29 4.86 2.25 17.40
CA VAL A 29 4.48 3.03 18.58
C VAL A 29 5.49 4.16 18.76
N LYS A 30 5.01 5.39 18.92
CA LYS A 30 5.84 6.55 19.23
C LYS A 30 6.32 6.46 20.68
N LYS A 31 7.62 6.62 20.89
CA LYS A 31 8.27 6.69 22.20
C LYS A 31 8.28 8.11 22.76
N GLU A 32 8.65 8.26 24.01
CA GLU A 32 8.80 9.56 24.68
C GLU A 32 9.86 10.45 24.02
N ASP A 33 10.93 9.85 23.49
CA ASP A 33 11.99 10.55 22.76
C ASP A 33 11.59 11.00 21.34
N GLY A 34 10.35 10.71 20.94
CA GLY A 34 9.81 11.05 19.62
C GLY A 34 10.10 10.03 18.51
N THR A 35 10.97 9.04 18.76
CA THR A 35 11.25 7.96 17.81
C THR A 35 10.08 6.97 17.73
N TYR A 36 10.05 6.18 16.65
CA TYR A 36 9.03 5.15 16.46
C TYR A 36 9.63 3.76 16.60
N GLU A 37 9.10 3.00 17.55
CA GLU A 37 9.43 1.60 17.71
C GLU A 37 8.55 0.74 16.79
N PRO A 38 9.13 -0.05 15.86
CA PRO A 38 8.35 -0.91 14.98
C PRO A 38 7.64 -2.01 15.78
N LYS A 39 6.43 -2.34 15.37
CA LYS A 39 5.61 -3.41 15.92
C LYS A 39 5.14 -4.33 14.81
N MET A 40 5.10 -5.63 15.10
CA MET A 40 4.61 -6.64 14.16
C MET A 40 3.72 -7.64 14.90
N LYS A 41 2.56 -7.94 14.33
CA LYS A 41 1.75 -9.05 14.81
C LYS A 41 2.34 -10.37 14.31
N CYS A 42 2.60 -11.30 15.23
CA CYS A 42 2.96 -12.67 14.90
C CYS A 42 1.82 -13.36 14.13
N SER A 43 2.14 -14.05 13.07
CA SER A 43 1.18 -14.84 12.29
C SER A 43 1.87 -16.08 11.76
N ASP A 44 1.19 -17.21 11.82
CA ASP A 44 1.69 -18.51 11.30
C ASP A 44 1.83 -18.50 9.76
N SER A 45 1.22 -17.53 9.08
CA SER A 45 1.29 -17.38 7.63
C SER A 45 2.12 -16.17 7.25
N VAL A 46 3.16 -16.39 6.44
CA VAL A 46 4.02 -15.31 5.88
C VAL A 46 3.21 -14.32 5.05
N SER A 47 2.19 -14.79 4.33
CA SER A 47 1.29 -13.93 3.53
C SER A 47 0.47 -12.95 4.37
N LYS A 48 0.36 -13.20 5.70
CA LYS A 48 -0.31 -12.33 6.66
C LYS A 48 0.67 -11.48 7.48
N ALA A 49 1.98 -11.63 7.24
CA ALA A 49 3.00 -10.82 7.90
C ALA A 49 2.87 -9.37 7.45
N ILE A 50 2.70 -8.48 8.44
CA ILE A 50 2.61 -7.04 8.20
C ILE A 50 3.99 -6.42 7.98
N ILE A 51 4.02 -5.25 7.38
CA ILE A 51 5.23 -4.44 7.24
C ILE A 51 5.32 -3.53 8.48
N PRO A 52 6.34 -3.70 9.35
CA PRO A 52 6.49 -2.91 10.57
C PRO A 52 7.16 -1.56 10.30
N GLY A 53 6.92 -0.60 11.18
CA GLY A 53 7.57 0.71 11.16
C GLY A 53 6.60 1.85 10.87
N LYS A 54 7.07 3.08 11.06
CA LYS A 54 6.36 4.27 10.58
C LYS A 54 6.70 4.43 9.10
N LEU A 55 5.73 4.13 8.25
CA LEU A 55 5.93 3.99 6.82
C LEU A 55 5.44 5.22 6.06
N MET A 56 6.06 5.44 4.91
CA MET A 56 5.63 6.32 3.84
C MET A 56 5.37 5.53 2.57
N ALA A 57 4.50 6.05 1.72
CA ALA A 57 4.24 5.49 0.41
C ALA A 57 4.42 6.57 -0.66
N TRP A 58 5.10 6.19 -1.71
CA TRP A 58 5.45 7.05 -2.84
C TRP A 58 5.00 6.37 -4.11
N ARG A 59 4.56 7.14 -5.09
CA ARG A 59 4.29 6.64 -6.43
C ARG A 59 5.29 7.22 -7.40
N VAL A 60 5.93 6.34 -8.15
CA VAL A 60 6.78 6.70 -9.28
C VAL A 60 5.92 6.71 -10.53
N PHE A 61 6.03 7.79 -11.29
CA PHE A 61 5.38 7.94 -12.58
C PHE A 61 6.41 7.88 -13.70
N ASP A 62 6.00 7.35 -14.82
CA ASP A 62 6.80 7.38 -16.04
C ASP A 62 6.72 8.73 -16.77
N LYS A 63 7.35 8.79 -17.96
CA LYS A 63 7.39 9.99 -18.81
C LYS A 63 6.02 10.39 -19.37
N GLU A 64 5.04 9.49 -19.33
CA GLU A 64 3.67 9.72 -19.78
C GLU A 64 2.74 10.14 -18.62
N GLY A 65 3.27 10.20 -17.39
CA GLY A 65 2.53 10.53 -16.18
C GLY A 65 1.71 9.36 -15.64
N LYS A 66 1.95 8.14 -16.11
CA LYS A 66 1.30 6.91 -15.63
C LYS A 66 2.07 6.31 -14.47
N GLY A 67 1.35 5.76 -13.48
CA GLY A 67 1.95 5.09 -12.34
C GLY A 67 2.76 3.87 -12.77
N GLN A 68 4.05 3.86 -12.47
CA GLN A 68 4.97 2.79 -12.79
C GLN A 68 5.05 1.77 -11.66
N CYS A 69 5.24 2.24 -10.43
CA CYS A 69 5.26 1.43 -9.22
C CYS A 69 5.06 2.29 -7.98
N ASP A 70 4.77 1.65 -6.85
CA ASP A 70 4.75 2.29 -5.55
C ASP A 70 5.96 1.84 -4.71
N ILE A 71 6.54 2.77 -3.95
CA ILE A 71 7.65 2.53 -3.03
C ILE A 71 7.12 2.65 -1.60
N ILE A 72 7.34 1.63 -0.78
CA ILE A 72 7.12 1.71 0.66
C ILE A 72 8.46 1.95 1.34
N SER A 73 8.58 3.06 2.05
CA SER A 73 9.79 3.49 2.76
C SER A 73 9.53 3.72 4.25
N LEU A 74 10.60 3.87 5.03
CA LEU A 74 10.48 4.48 6.36
C LEU A 74 10.21 5.98 6.24
N ASP A 75 9.66 6.59 7.28
CA ASP A 75 9.24 8.00 7.28
C ASP A 75 10.40 9.01 7.20
N ASN A 76 11.63 8.56 7.42
CA ASN A 76 12.86 9.36 7.30
C ASN A 76 13.57 9.22 5.95
N GLU A 77 13.03 8.44 5.03
CA GLU A 77 13.52 8.32 3.66
C GLU A 77 12.76 9.28 2.75
N GLU A 78 13.47 9.92 1.83
CA GLU A 78 12.92 10.89 0.88
C GLU A 78 13.30 10.50 -0.54
N PHE A 79 12.40 10.66 -1.49
CA PHE A 79 12.63 10.44 -2.91
C PHE A 79 12.33 11.71 -3.69
N LYS A 80 13.12 11.96 -4.74
CA LYS A 80 13.01 13.11 -5.63
C LYS A 80 13.09 12.66 -7.09
N ASP A 81 12.59 13.50 -7.96
CA ASP A 81 12.71 13.29 -9.40
C ASP A 81 14.19 13.18 -9.79
N GLY A 82 14.52 12.15 -10.55
CA GLY A 82 15.88 11.81 -10.98
C GLY A 82 16.64 10.86 -10.04
N ASP A 83 16.11 10.53 -8.87
CA ASP A 83 16.71 9.54 -7.99
C ASP A 83 16.64 8.12 -8.60
N ILE A 84 17.55 7.27 -8.16
CA ILE A 84 17.52 5.84 -8.47
C ILE A 84 17.22 5.08 -7.19
N ALA A 85 16.02 4.49 -7.12
CA ALA A 85 15.62 3.65 -6.01
C ALA A 85 16.04 2.18 -6.27
N ASN A 86 16.71 1.57 -5.29
CA ASN A 86 16.91 0.13 -5.25
C ASN A 86 15.86 -0.45 -4.31
N LEU A 87 14.97 -1.27 -4.83
CA LEU A 87 13.82 -1.78 -4.12
C LEU A 87 13.90 -3.29 -3.94
N ILE A 88 13.36 -3.78 -2.85
CA ILE A 88 13.21 -5.21 -2.58
C ILE A 88 11.84 -5.63 -3.06
N ASN A 89 11.80 -6.56 -3.99
CA ASN A 89 10.57 -7.07 -4.57
C ASN A 89 9.74 -7.83 -3.52
N LEU A 90 8.47 -7.45 -3.37
CA LEU A 90 7.53 -8.12 -2.47
C LEU A 90 6.96 -9.41 -3.06
N ASP A 91 7.10 -9.64 -4.35
CA ASP A 91 6.67 -10.87 -4.98
C ASP A 91 7.69 -11.99 -4.70
N PRO A 92 7.33 -13.03 -3.94
CA PRO A 92 8.24 -14.12 -3.59
C PRO A 92 8.67 -14.94 -4.82
N ASP A 93 7.89 -14.90 -5.89
CA ASP A 93 8.15 -15.64 -7.12
C ASP A 93 8.86 -14.78 -8.18
N ALA A 94 9.25 -13.54 -7.82
CA ALA A 94 9.99 -12.67 -8.73
C ALA A 94 11.37 -13.24 -9.05
N PHE A 95 11.74 -13.19 -10.33
CA PHE A 95 13.06 -13.62 -10.78
C PHE A 95 14.18 -12.77 -10.16
N ASP A 96 13.97 -11.44 -10.07
CA ASP A 96 14.91 -10.52 -9.47
C ASP A 96 14.39 -10.07 -8.09
N PRO A 97 15.10 -10.41 -7.01
CA PRO A 97 14.73 -9.97 -5.66
C PRO A 97 14.96 -8.48 -5.43
N VAL A 98 15.78 -7.83 -6.26
CA VAL A 98 16.09 -6.39 -6.20
C VAL A 98 15.75 -5.74 -7.52
N VAL A 99 14.89 -4.74 -7.47
CA VAL A 99 14.48 -3.96 -8.64
C VAL A 99 15.10 -2.57 -8.55
N LYS A 100 15.64 -2.09 -9.69
CA LYS A 100 16.19 -0.75 -9.81
C LYS A 100 15.21 0.12 -10.57
N VAL A 101 14.73 1.19 -9.94
CA VAL A 101 13.74 2.10 -10.51
C VAL A 101 14.31 3.51 -10.59
N GLU A 102 14.23 4.13 -11.78
CA GLU A 102 14.49 5.55 -11.95
C GLU A 102 13.22 6.34 -11.63
N CYS A 103 13.30 7.22 -10.66
CA CYS A 103 12.20 8.10 -10.24
C CYS A 103 12.04 9.25 -11.24
N THR A 104 11.48 8.99 -12.42
CA THR A 104 11.25 10.02 -13.45
C THR A 104 10.42 11.17 -12.89
N HIS A 105 9.34 10.86 -12.20
CA HIS A 105 8.56 11.75 -11.34
C HIS A 105 8.07 10.95 -10.15
N VAL A 106 8.13 11.51 -8.94
CA VAL A 106 7.75 10.81 -7.71
C VAL A 106 6.88 11.71 -6.83
N GLU A 107 5.77 11.16 -6.36
CA GLU A 107 4.83 11.84 -5.46
C GLU A 107 4.61 11.03 -4.18
N ARG A 108 4.46 11.71 -3.04
CA ARG A 108 3.90 11.09 -1.84
C ARG A 108 2.42 10.83 -2.04
N ILE A 109 1.98 9.59 -1.78
CA ILE A 109 0.57 9.23 -1.90
C ILE A 109 -0.18 9.24 -0.56
N LEU A 110 0.53 9.37 0.57
CA LEU A 110 -0.09 9.54 1.88
C LEU A 110 -0.33 11.02 2.15
N VAL A 111 -1.60 11.40 2.28
CA VAL A 111 -2.03 12.76 2.58
C VAL A 111 -2.58 12.81 4.01
N PRO A 112 -2.07 13.69 4.88
CA PRO A 112 -2.62 13.84 6.23
C PRO A 112 -4.02 14.44 6.17
N HIS A 113 -4.97 13.79 6.83
CA HIS A 113 -6.36 14.25 6.95
C HIS A 113 -6.66 14.83 8.31
N ILE A 114 -6.07 14.26 9.35
CA ILE A 114 -6.26 14.67 10.75
C ILE A 114 -4.88 14.82 11.39
N ILE A 115 -4.58 15.98 11.95
CA ILE A 115 -3.36 16.26 12.71
C ILE A 115 -3.77 16.77 14.09
N ASN A 116 -3.26 16.14 15.16
CA ASN A 116 -3.56 16.48 16.56
C ASN A 116 -5.06 16.55 16.88
N GLY A 117 -5.87 15.72 16.22
CA GLY A 117 -7.33 15.67 16.41
C GLY A 117 -8.12 16.68 15.57
N GLU A 118 -7.45 17.52 14.79
CA GLU A 118 -8.06 18.49 13.90
C GLU A 118 -8.07 18.02 12.45
N LEU A 119 -9.18 18.21 11.75
CA LEU A 119 -9.28 17.97 10.31
C LEU A 119 -8.51 19.04 9.56
N VAL A 120 -7.50 18.63 8.75
CA VAL A 120 -6.59 19.56 8.04
C VAL A 120 -6.82 19.61 6.54
N ILE A 121 -7.85 18.95 6.05
CA ILE A 121 -8.26 18.99 4.63
C ILE A 121 -9.74 19.31 4.52
N ASP A 122 -10.12 19.89 3.39
CA ASP A 122 -11.52 19.97 3.00
C ASP A 122 -11.95 18.59 2.45
N LEU A 123 -13.02 18.02 3.05
CA LEU A 123 -13.57 16.75 2.57
C LEU A 123 -14.31 16.99 1.25
N PRO A 124 -13.87 16.41 0.14
CA PRO A 124 -14.52 16.59 -1.15
C PRO A 124 -15.93 15.99 -1.14
N ASP A 125 -16.85 16.64 -1.81
CA ASP A 125 -18.18 16.08 -2.04
C ASP A 125 -18.14 14.87 -3.01
N ILE A 126 -19.30 14.24 -3.22
CA ILE A 126 -19.38 13.02 -4.03
C ILE A 126 -19.05 13.27 -5.52
N ARG A 127 -19.33 14.49 -6.02
CA ARG A 127 -19.04 14.85 -7.42
C ARG A 127 -17.54 15.06 -7.61
N ALA A 128 -16.91 15.81 -6.72
CA ALA A 128 -15.47 16.01 -6.72
C ALA A 128 -14.71 14.68 -6.62
N LYS A 129 -15.19 13.73 -5.77
CA LYS A 129 -14.64 12.37 -5.70
C LYS A 129 -14.76 11.61 -7.03
N LYS A 130 -15.91 11.72 -7.69
CA LYS A 130 -16.12 11.09 -8.99
C LYS A 130 -15.21 11.67 -10.07
N ASP A 131 -15.06 12.99 -10.10
CA ASP A 131 -14.19 13.67 -11.06
C ASP A 131 -12.72 13.32 -10.82
N TYR A 132 -12.30 13.25 -9.54
CA TYR A 132 -10.97 12.78 -9.15
C TYR A 132 -10.70 11.34 -9.63
N ILE A 133 -11.62 10.40 -9.38
CA ILE A 133 -11.46 9.02 -9.84
C ILE A 133 -11.39 8.94 -11.37
N LYS A 134 -12.21 9.69 -12.07
CA LYS A 134 -12.18 9.74 -13.53
C LYS A 134 -10.82 10.22 -14.03
N GLU A 135 -10.31 11.31 -13.47
CA GLU A 135 -8.99 11.84 -13.80
C GLU A 135 -7.88 10.81 -13.54
N GLN A 136 -7.90 10.12 -12.39
CA GLN A 136 -6.92 9.09 -12.07
C GLN A 136 -6.94 7.93 -13.08
N LEU A 137 -8.12 7.43 -13.42
CA LEU A 137 -8.27 6.32 -14.37
C LEU A 137 -7.84 6.70 -15.80
N GLU A 138 -8.12 7.92 -16.25
CA GLU A 138 -7.80 8.38 -17.59
C GLU A 138 -6.31 8.76 -17.72
N ASN A 139 -5.73 9.42 -16.71
CA ASN A 139 -4.43 10.07 -16.83
C ASN A 139 -3.31 9.43 -16.02
N ARG A 140 -3.60 8.69 -14.95
CA ARG A 140 -2.60 8.19 -14.00
C ARG A 140 -2.44 6.67 -13.99
N VAL A 141 -3.38 5.93 -14.57
CA VAL A 141 -3.37 4.46 -14.58
C VAL A 141 -3.17 3.96 -16.01
N TRP A 142 -2.40 2.91 -16.19
CA TRP A 142 -2.24 2.25 -17.48
C TRP A 142 -3.53 1.51 -17.88
N GLU A 143 -3.92 1.61 -19.14
CA GLU A 143 -5.09 0.89 -19.67
C GLU A 143 -5.01 -0.62 -19.41
N SER A 144 -3.79 -1.19 -19.44
CA SER A 144 -3.56 -2.60 -19.16
C SER A 144 -3.93 -3.03 -17.74
N GLU A 145 -3.86 -2.13 -16.75
CA GLU A 145 -4.27 -2.38 -15.37
C GLU A 145 -5.80 -2.39 -15.22
N LEU A 146 -6.51 -1.72 -16.13
CA LEU A 146 -7.97 -1.63 -16.11
C LEU A 146 -8.68 -2.78 -16.84
N ARG A 147 -7.93 -3.73 -17.40
CA ARG A 147 -8.52 -4.87 -18.13
C ARG A 147 -9.30 -5.78 -17.20
N PRO A 148 -10.55 -6.15 -17.53
CA PRO A 148 -11.36 -7.05 -16.71
C PRO A 148 -10.77 -8.46 -16.59
N GLN A 149 -9.98 -8.87 -17.58
CA GLN A 149 -9.32 -10.17 -17.63
C GLN A 149 -7.82 -9.96 -17.72
N MET A 150 -7.09 -10.64 -16.84
CA MET A 150 -5.63 -10.56 -16.75
C MET A 150 -5.12 -9.10 -16.69
N PRO A 151 -5.54 -8.30 -15.70
CA PRO A 151 -5.02 -6.96 -15.54
C PRO A 151 -3.51 -7.00 -15.32
N HIS A 152 -2.81 -6.01 -15.86
CA HIS A 152 -1.40 -5.83 -15.50
C HIS A 152 -1.31 -5.52 -14.01
N LYS A 153 -0.35 -6.16 -13.31
CA LYS A 153 -0.14 -5.97 -11.88
C LYS A 153 0.55 -4.62 -11.64
N HIS A 154 -0.01 -3.81 -10.75
CA HIS A 154 0.71 -2.66 -10.20
C HIS A 154 1.73 -3.14 -9.16
N TYR A 155 2.99 -2.74 -9.31
CA TYR A 155 4.07 -3.17 -8.43
C TYR A 155 4.16 -2.27 -7.19
N VAL A 156 4.35 -2.91 -6.04
CA VAL A 156 4.55 -2.24 -4.75
C VAL A 156 5.74 -2.91 -4.08
N ASP A 157 6.84 -2.18 -3.92
CA ASP A 157 8.09 -2.73 -3.44
C ASP A 157 8.63 -1.94 -2.25
N LEU A 158 9.55 -2.55 -1.50
CA LEU A 158 10.08 -2.00 -0.26
C LEU A 158 11.45 -1.38 -0.48
N THR A 159 11.76 -0.32 0.27
CA THR A 159 13.16 0.07 0.42
C THR A 159 13.93 -1.00 1.20
N PRO A 160 15.26 -1.12 1.03
CA PRO A 160 16.09 -2.03 1.84
C PRO A 160 15.91 -1.83 3.34
N ALA A 161 15.77 -0.58 3.79
CA ALA A 161 15.58 -0.26 5.22
C ALA A 161 14.27 -0.86 5.77
N VAL A 162 13.19 -0.82 5.00
CA VAL A 162 11.90 -1.45 5.39
C VAL A 162 12.02 -2.96 5.38
N ALA A 163 12.67 -3.53 4.37
CA ALA A 163 12.87 -4.97 4.26
C ALA A 163 13.70 -5.52 5.43
N ASP A 164 14.79 -4.83 5.77
CA ASP A 164 15.65 -5.18 6.92
C ASP A 164 14.88 -5.09 8.24
N CYS A 165 14.12 -4.02 8.44
CA CYS A 165 13.26 -3.85 9.62
C CYS A 165 12.26 -5.01 9.74
N ARG A 166 11.61 -5.38 8.65
CA ARG A 166 10.66 -6.50 8.59
C ARG A 166 11.33 -7.84 8.93
N GLU A 167 12.50 -8.11 8.35
CA GLU A 167 13.24 -9.35 8.61
C GLU A 167 13.74 -9.41 10.07
N GLU A 168 14.25 -8.31 10.60
CA GLU A 168 14.70 -8.25 11.99
C GLU A 168 13.56 -8.53 12.97
N MET A 169 12.39 -7.90 12.77
CA MET A 169 11.21 -8.12 13.60
C MET A 169 10.70 -9.56 13.49
N TYR A 170 10.67 -10.11 12.28
CA TYR A 170 10.27 -11.49 12.08
C TYR A 170 11.22 -12.46 12.79
N ARG A 171 12.52 -12.23 12.68
CA ARG A 171 13.56 -13.05 13.36
C ARG A 171 13.42 -12.99 14.87
N LYS A 172 13.15 -11.83 15.44
CA LYS A 172 12.92 -11.66 16.89
C LYS A 172 11.70 -12.46 17.37
N LEU A 173 10.65 -12.54 16.57
CA LEU A 173 9.40 -13.18 16.94
C LEU A 173 9.37 -14.70 16.69
N HIS A 174 10.06 -15.18 15.66
CA HIS A 174 10.00 -16.58 15.21
C HIS A 174 11.33 -17.34 15.29
N GLY A 175 12.43 -16.67 15.63
CA GLY A 175 13.75 -17.29 15.71
C GLY A 175 14.34 -17.76 14.37
N GLY A 176 13.79 -17.30 13.23
CA GLY A 176 14.22 -17.69 11.88
C GLY A 176 14.04 -16.59 10.84
N ARG A 177 14.53 -16.84 9.61
CA ARG A 177 14.33 -15.92 8.47
C ARG A 177 12.93 -16.06 7.88
N ILE A 178 12.42 -14.99 7.29
CA ILE A 178 11.26 -15.04 6.41
C ILE A 178 11.67 -15.87 5.18
N LYS A 179 10.92 -16.94 4.92
CA LYS A 179 11.08 -17.76 3.72
C LYS A 179 10.17 -17.24 2.63
#